data_bf904d5d019ba6a91d1cde9195053532
#
_entry.id   bf904d5d019ba6a91d1cde9195053532
#
_cell.length_a   1.000
_cell.length_b   1.000
_cell.length_c   1.000
_cell.angle_alpha   90.00
_cell.angle_beta   90.00
_cell.angle_gamma   90.00
#
_symmetry.space_group_name_H-M   'P 1'
#
loop_
_entity.id
_entity.type
_entity.pdbx_description
1 polymer ?
#
loop_
_entity_poly.entity_id
_entity_poly.type
_entity_poly.pdbx_seq_one_letter_code
_entity_poly.pdbx_strand_id
1 'polypeptide(L)'
;MASSPNERSEAAQKSVLAALNGERVGPPPVWMMRQAGRYLPEYRQLRADKGSFLDLVYDSDAAAEVTLQPLHRFPQLDAAILFSDILIVPFAIGQNLTFVAGEGPRLTPPLMTAALDDLTPFLARLEPIYETVRKVKADLDPATTLIGFAGAPLTVATYMVAGQGSRDQSETRRLAYGDPALFQAIIGRIEQVTVDYLSGQIEAGAEAVQLFDSWAGSLAPAEFERWVFAPTSRIAAAVGE
;
A
#
# COMPACT_ATOMS: atom_id res chain seq x y z
N MET A 1 -47.24 -18.08 19.44
CA MET A 1 -46.06 -18.85 18.96
C MET A 1 -44.88 -17.91 19.07
N ALA A 2 -44.04 -18.15 20.05
CA ALA A 2 -42.86 -17.32 20.30
C ALA A 2 -41.71 -17.78 19.36
N SER A 3 -41.21 -16.88 18.54
CA SER A 3 -40.04 -17.12 17.69
C SER A 3 -38.81 -17.31 18.57
N SER A 4 -38.06 -18.38 18.31
CA SER A 4 -36.84 -18.74 19.01
C SER A 4 -35.76 -17.69 18.88
N PRO A 5 -34.96 -17.40 19.94
CA PRO A 5 -33.88 -16.41 19.92
C PRO A 5 -32.53 -17.04 19.49
N ASN A 6 -32.49 -17.76 18.35
CA ASN A 6 -31.26 -18.47 17.94
C ASN A 6 -30.76 -18.11 16.53
N GLU A 7 -31.09 -16.93 16.00
CA GLU A 7 -30.63 -16.44 14.72
C GLU A 7 -29.69 -15.21 14.84
N ARG A 8 -28.97 -15.09 15.94
CA ARG A 8 -27.90 -14.07 16.05
C ARG A 8 -26.55 -14.77 16.17
N SER A 9 -25.74 -14.57 15.17
CA SER A 9 -24.28 -14.85 15.12
C SER A 9 -23.84 -15.98 14.18
N GLU A 10 -24.27 -15.95 12.92
CA GLU A 10 -23.28 -16.20 11.87
C GLU A 10 -22.59 -14.86 11.63
N ALA A 11 -21.33 -14.73 12.00
CA ALA A 11 -20.51 -13.60 11.63
C ALA A 11 -20.58 -13.51 10.09
N ALA A 12 -21.07 -12.39 9.55
CA ALA A 12 -21.28 -12.24 8.12
C ALA A 12 -19.96 -12.55 7.42
N GLN A 13 -19.93 -13.66 6.69
CA GLN A 13 -18.72 -14.12 6.00
C GLN A 13 -18.34 -13.07 4.97
N LYS A 14 -17.16 -12.47 5.11
CA LYS A 14 -16.68 -11.43 4.20
C LYS A 14 -16.39 -12.03 2.84
N SER A 15 -17.13 -11.61 1.83
CA SER A 15 -17.08 -12.18 0.47
C SER A 15 -15.68 -12.12 -0.15
N VAL A 16 -14.91 -11.03 0.09
CA VAL A 16 -13.53 -10.90 -0.42
C VAL A 16 -12.60 -11.91 0.26
N LEU A 17 -12.67 -12.08 1.57
CA LEU A 17 -11.82 -13.05 2.29
C LEU A 17 -12.18 -14.48 1.90
N ALA A 18 -13.46 -14.81 1.77
CA ALA A 18 -13.91 -16.10 1.29
C ALA A 18 -13.35 -16.41 -0.11
N ALA A 19 -13.43 -15.45 -1.04
CA ALA A 19 -12.86 -15.59 -2.38
C ALA A 19 -11.33 -15.77 -2.36
N LEU A 20 -10.61 -15.03 -1.50
CA LEU A 20 -9.15 -15.18 -1.34
C LEU A 20 -8.77 -16.55 -0.76
N ASN A 21 -9.62 -17.13 0.08
CA ASN A 21 -9.45 -18.49 0.60
C ASN A 21 -9.88 -19.59 -0.39
N GLY A 22 -10.24 -19.23 -1.62
CA GLY A 22 -10.64 -20.19 -2.66
C GLY A 22 -12.08 -20.69 -2.53
N GLU A 23 -12.89 -20.09 -1.69
CA GLU A 23 -14.28 -20.44 -1.53
C GLU A 23 -15.12 -19.89 -2.69
N ARG A 24 -16.16 -20.64 -3.08
CA ARG A 24 -17.09 -20.16 -4.08
C ARG A 24 -18.11 -19.22 -3.44
N VAL A 25 -17.98 -17.93 -3.74
CA VAL A 25 -18.97 -16.91 -3.35
C VAL A 25 -19.99 -16.70 -4.47
N GLY A 26 -21.15 -16.12 -4.16
CA GLY A 26 -22.23 -15.82 -5.10
C GLY A 26 -21.79 -14.89 -6.25
N PRO A 27 -22.29 -13.67 -6.39
CA PRO A 27 -21.65 -12.70 -7.29
C PRO A 27 -20.21 -12.43 -6.85
N PRO A 28 -19.26 -12.29 -7.80
CA PRO A 28 -17.87 -11.97 -7.45
C PRO A 28 -17.80 -10.69 -6.59
N PRO A 29 -17.06 -10.68 -5.47
CA PRO A 29 -16.89 -9.50 -4.67
C PRO A 29 -16.15 -8.40 -5.44
N VAL A 30 -16.52 -7.15 -5.18
CA VAL A 30 -16.01 -5.99 -5.93
C VAL A 30 -15.38 -4.98 -5.00
N TRP A 31 -14.18 -4.55 -5.33
CA TRP A 31 -13.54 -3.37 -4.80
C TRP A 31 -12.78 -2.63 -5.91
N MET A 32 -12.41 -1.37 -5.68
CA MET A 32 -11.75 -0.56 -6.69
C MET A 32 -10.37 -0.14 -6.18
N MET A 33 -9.31 -0.36 -6.96
CA MET A 33 -7.92 -0.05 -6.59
C MET A 33 -7.72 1.42 -6.16
N ARG A 34 -8.48 2.35 -6.73
CA ARG A 34 -8.46 3.78 -6.38
C ARG A 34 -9.85 4.26 -6.01
N GLN A 35 -10.40 3.71 -4.91
CA GLN A 35 -11.72 4.07 -4.42
C GLN A 35 -11.77 5.53 -3.97
N ALA A 36 -10.83 5.97 -3.12
CA ALA A 36 -10.69 7.37 -2.76
C ALA A 36 -10.01 8.16 -3.88
N GLY A 37 -10.52 9.34 -4.18
CA GLY A 37 -9.89 10.13 -5.25
C GLY A 37 -10.65 11.38 -5.67
N ARG A 38 -10.03 12.13 -6.58
CA ARG A 38 -10.47 13.45 -7.02
C ARG A 38 -11.84 13.48 -7.72
N TYR A 39 -12.40 12.35 -8.09
CA TYR A 39 -13.76 12.27 -8.62
C TYR A 39 -14.84 12.49 -7.54
N LEU A 40 -14.50 12.26 -6.25
CA LEU A 40 -15.36 12.51 -5.12
C LEU A 40 -15.29 13.99 -4.69
N PRO A 41 -16.40 14.72 -4.63
CA PRO A 41 -16.41 16.10 -4.14
C PRO A 41 -15.92 16.23 -2.70
N GLU A 42 -16.34 15.32 -1.82
CA GLU A 42 -15.92 15.24 -0.41
C GLU A 42 -14.42 15.06 -0.27
N TYR A 43 -13.81 14.20 -1.09
CA TYR A 43 -12.36 14.06 -1.12
C TYR A 43 -11.68 15.38 -1.51
N ARG A 44 -12.18 16.06 -2.56
CA ARG A 44 -11.56 17.32 -3.01
C ARG A 44 -11.62 18.41 -1.94
N GLN A 45 -12.74 18.46 -1.19
CA GLN A 45 -12.90 19.41 -0.10
C GLN A 45 -11.87 19.12 1.00
N LEU A 46 -11.87 17.91 1.55
CA LEU A 46 -10.97 17.52 2.62
C LEU A 46 -9.49 17.66 2.22
N ARG A 47 -9.18 17.33 0.96
CA ARG A 47 -7.82 17.50 0.41
C ARG A 47 -7.39 18.98 0.35
N ALA A 48 -8.30 19.89 0.05
CA ALA A 48 -8.03 21.33 0.04
C ALA A 48 -7.80 21.87 1.45
N ASP A 49 -8.58 21.39 2.42
CA ASP A 49 -8.52 21.84 3.82
C ASP A 49 -7.22 21.39 4.52
N LYS A 50 -6.65 20.23 4.11
CA LYS A 50 -5.42 19.66 4.71
C LYS A 50 -4.11 20.16 4.09
N GLY A 51 -4.14 20.92 2.98
CA GLY A 51 -2.94 21.48 2.35
C GLY A 51 -2.18 20.50 1.47
N SER A 52 -1.16 19.77 1.94
CA SER A 52 -0.39 18.84 1.12
C SER A 52 -0.99 17.41 1.09
N PHE A 53 -0.54 16.58 0.16
CA PHE A 53 -0.95 15.18 0.11
C PHE A 53 -0.44 14.41 1.33
N LEU A 54 0.79 14.68 1.76
CA LEU A 54 1.35 14.06 2.95
C LEU A 54 0.63 14.50 4.22
N ASP A 55 0.25 15.77 4.35
CA ASP A 55 -0.53 16.23 5.49
C ASP A 55 -1.85 15.46 5.61
N LEU A 56 -2.50 15.15 4.47
CA LEU A 56 -3.71 14.34 4.46
C LEU A 56 -3.43 12.88 4.84
N VAL A 57 -2.35 12.27 4.32
CA VAL A 57 -1.99 10.87 4.61
C VAL A 57 -1.56 10.69 6.08
N TYR A 58 -0.87 11.69 6.66
CA TYR A 58 -0.36 11.64 8.03
C TYR A 58 -1.33 12.15 9.09
N ASP A 59 -2.45 12.72 8.69
CA ASP A 59 -3.59 12.98 9.58
C ASP A 59 -4.51 11.76 9.60
N SER A 60 -4.40 10.94 10.63
CA SER A 60 -5.09 9.65 10.70
C SER A 60 -6.62 9.78 10.72
N ASP A 61 -7.19 10.89 11.22
CA ASP A 61 -8.64 11.13 11.16
C ASP A 61 -9.08 11.44 9.73
N ALA A 62 -8.37 12.33 9.05
CA ALA A 62 -8.67 12.68 7.67
C ALA A 62 -8.43 11.51 6.71
N ALA A 63 -7.35 10.74 6.89
CA ALA A 63 -7.06 9.56 6.07
C ALA A 63 -8.11 8.45 6.27
N ALA A 64 -8.61 8.26 7.50
CA ALA A 64 -9.70 7.34 7.79
C ALA A 64 -11.00 7.78 7.11
N GLU A 65 -11.37 9.05 7.23
CA GLU A 65 -12.52 9.61 6.53
C GLU A 65 -12.42 9.39 5.02
N VAL A 66 -11.27 9.72 4.40
CA VAL A 66 -11.04 9.51 2.97
C VAL A 66 -11.18 8.04 2.58
N THR A 67 -10.71 7.13 3.41
CA THR A 67 -10.84 5.68 3.17
C THR A 67 -12.31 5.25 3.15
N LEU A 68 -13.15 5.82 4.00
CA LEU A 68 -14.57 5.46 4.15
C LEU A 68 -15.50 6.18 3.15
N GLN A 69 -15.13 7.36 2.64
CA GLN A 69 -15.94 8.13 1.71
C GLN A 69 -16.49 7.32 0.50
N PRO A 70 -15.67 6.47 -0.19
CA PRO A 70 -16.18 5.64 -1.27
C PRO A 70 -17.26 4.65 -0.86
N LEU A 71 -17.18 4.08 0.35
CA LEU A 71 -18.15 3.11 0.85
C LEU A 71 -19.48 3.76 1.20
N HIS A 72 -19.44 4.98 1.76
CA HIS A 72 -20.65 5.76 2.00
C HIS A 72 -21.38 6.09 0.71
N ARG A 73 -20.65 6.35 -0.38
CA ARG A 73 -21.21 6.68 -1.70
C ARG A 73 -21.62 5.46 -2.50
N PHE A 74 -20.88 4.36 -2.35
CA PHE A 74 -21.07 3.10 -3.09
C PHE A 74 -21.13 1.93 -2.11
N PRO A 75 -22.25 1.75 -1.39
CA PRO A 75 -22.38 0.72 -0.36
C PRO A 75 -22.35 -0.72 -0.88
N GLN A 76 -22.34 -0.90 -2.20
CA GLN A 76 -22.18 -2.20 -2.85
C GLN A 76 -20.72 -2.69 -2.96
N LEU A 77 -19.73 -1.89 -2.52
CA LEU A 77 -18.34 -2.33 -2.48
C LEU A 77 -18.12 -3.31 -1.33
N ASP A 78 -17.47 -4.42 -1.63
CA ASP A 78 -17.21 -5.50 -0.66
C ASP A 78 -15.92 -5.29 0.15
N ALA A 79 -15.08 -4.34 -0.24
CA ALA A 79 -13.89 -3.99 0.53
C ALA A 79 -13.57 -2.49 0.50
N ALA A 80 -12.91 -2.04 1.58
CA ALA A 80 -12.19 -0.78 1.65
C ALA A 80 -10.72 -1.03 1.38
N ILE A 81 -10.08 -0.15 0.60
CA ILE A 81 -8.61 -0.10 0.56
C ILE A 81 -8.13 1.15 1.28
N LEU A 82 -7.15 0.96 2.17
CA LEU A 82 -6.54 2.01 2.95
C LEU A 82 -6.10 3.20 2.07
N PHE A 83 -6.37 4.42 2.51
CA PHE A 83 -5.81 5.62 1.87
C PHE A 83 -4.40 5.88 2.41
N SER A 84 -3.39 5.66 1.58
CA SER A 84 -1.98 5.86 1.85
C SER A 84 -1.21 6.05 0.53
N ASP A 85 0.12 5.89 0.55
CA ASP A 85 0.97 5.94 -0.65
C ASP A 85 2.00 4.80 -0.65
N ILE A 86 2.35 4.31 -1.84
CA ILE A 86 3.37 3.26 -2.02
C ILE A 86 4.79 3.72 -1.62
N LEU A 87 5.01 5.03 -1.51
CA LEU A 87 6.31 5.62 -1.17
C LEU A 87 6.48 5.93 0.33
N ILE A 88 5.54 5.48 1.17
CA ILE A 88 5.71 5.53 2.63
C ILE A 88 6.89 4.66 3.08
N VAL A 89 7.12 3.52 2.43
CA VAL A 89 8.27 2.64 2.70
C VAL A 89 9.61 3.36 2.47
N PRO A 90 9.93 3.93 1.29
CA PRO A 90 11.18 4.68 1.11
C PRO A 90 11.28 5.91 2.01
N PHE A 91 10.17 6.56 2.35
CA PHE A 91 10.16 7.65 3.32
C PHE A 91 10.55 7.17 4.73
N ALA A 92 10.09 5.99 5.15
CA ALA A 92 10.51 5.36 6.40
C ALA A 92 11.97 4.87 6.37
N ILE A 93 12.47 4.45 5.20
CA ILE A 93 13.89 4.09 4.99
C ILE A 93 14.82 5.31 5.14
N GLY A 94 14.31 6.53 4.96
CA GLY A 94 15.07 7.76 5.20
C GLY A 94 15.20 8.70 4.00
N GLN A 95 14.66 8.35 2.82
CA GLN A 95 14.54 9.33 1.74
C GLN A 95 13.45 10.37 2.11
N ASN A 96 13.68 11.62 1.73
CA ASN A 96 12.66 12.65 1.88
C ASN A 96 11.64 12.52 0.74
N LEU A 97 10.35 12.52 1.09
CA LEU A 97 9.24 12.42 0.14
C LEU A 97 8.52 13.76 0.03
N THR A 98 8.36 14.24 -1.20
CA THR A 98 7.59 15.44 -1.51
C THR A 98 6.69 15.20 -2.72
N PHE A 99 5.62 15.98 -2.86
CA PHE A 99 4.71 15.93 -4.00
C PHE A 99 4.70 17.26 -4.74
N VAL A 100 5.20 17.23 -5.98
CA VAL A 100 5.24 18.43 -6.84
C VAL A 100 3.99 18.47 -7.71
N ALA A 101 3.31 19.62 -7.70
CA ALA A 101 2.09 19.80 -8.48
C ALA A 101 2.35 19.59 -9.98
N GLY A 102 1.60 18.69 -10.60
CA GLY A 102 1.74 18.34 -12.03
C GLY A 102 2.86 17.35 -12.36
N GLU A 103 3.82 17.11 -11.44
CA GLU A 103 4.96 16.23 -11.67
C GLU A 103 4.89 14.93 -10.85
N GLY A 104 4.13 14.92 -9.75
CA GLY A 104 3.98 13.76 -8.88
C GLY A 104 5.00 13.68 -7.75
N PRO A 105 5.23 12.47 -7.19
CA PRO A 105 6.12 12.28 -6.06
C PRO A 105 7.60 12.42 -6.43
N ARG A 106 8.38 12.93 -5.46
CA ARG A 106 9.84 13.06 -5.52
C ARG A 106 10.46 12.46 -4.28
N LEU A 107 11.48 11.64 -4.46
CA LEU A 107 12.33 11.09 -3.39
C LEU A 107 13.74 11.71 -3.47
N THR A 108 14.22 12.24 -2.36
CA THR A 108 15.55 12.87 -2.29
C THR A 108 16.33 12.41 -1.07
N PRO A 109 17.65 12.17 -1.20
CA PRO A 109 18.41 12.13 -2.46
C PRO A 109 18.08 10.88 -3.29
N PRO A 110 18.18 10.93 -4.66
CA PRO A 110 18.07 9.73 -5.48
C PRO A 110 19.29 8.83 -5.27
N LEU A 111 19.08 7.49 -5.22
CA LEU A 111 20.17 6.53 -4.99
C LEU A 111 21.14 6.37 -6.19
N MET A 112 20.85 7.01 -7.31
CA MET A 112 21.84 7.20 -8.38
C MET A 112 22.98 8.14 -8.00
N THR A 113 22.77 9.00 -7.00
CA THR A 113 23.73 10.05 -6.59
C THR A 113 24.07 10.03 -5.11
N ALA A 114 23.45 9.14 -4.33
CA ALA A 114 23.67 8.97 -2.91
C ALA A 114 23.84 7.49 -2.54
N ALA A 115 24.59 7.20 -1.49
CA ALA A 115 24.71 5.84 -1.00
C ALA A 115 23.48 5.41 -0.20
N LEU A 116 23.15 4.12 -0.28
CA LEU A 116 22.06 3.53 0.51
C LEU A 116 22.34 3.66 2.02
N ASP A 117 23.58 3.55 2.42
CA ASP A 117 24.02 3.60 3.82
C ASP A 117 23.96 5.03 4.42
N ASP A 118 23.82 6.06 3.58
CA ASP A 118 23.61 7.44 4.05
C ASP A 118 22.14 7.66 4.53
N LEU A 119 21.23 6.74 4.21
CA LEU A 119 19.85 6.83 4.65
C LEU A 119 19.71 6.34 6.10
N THR A 120 19.09 7.16 6.92
CA THR A 120 18.78 6.82 8.31
C THR A 120 17.32 6.41 8.43
N PRO A 121 17.01 5.13 8.66
CA PRO A 121 15.64 4.66 8.82
C PRO A 121 14.94 5.34 10.01
N PHE A 122 13.67 5.71 9.81
CA PHE A 122 12.81 6.27 10.83
C PHE A 122 11.44 5.61 10.78
N LEU A 123 11.34 4.40 11.34
CA LEU A 123 10.14 3.56 11.26
C LEU A 123 8.94 4.15 12.02
N ALA A 124 9.15 5.07 12.96
CA ALA A 124 8.05 5.80 13.60
C ALA A 124 7.17 6.57 12.60
N ARG A 125 7.66 6.81 11.37
CA ARG A 125 6.84 7.35 10.28
C ARG A 125 5.70 6.43 9.82
N LEU A 126 5.73 5.16 10.19
CA LEU A 126 4.69 4.19 9.85
C LEU A 126 3.49 4.27 10.81
N GLU A 127 3.69 4.73 12.04
CA GLU A 127 2.66 4.71 13.09
C GLU A 127 1.37 5.48 12.73
N PRO A 128 1.41 6.68 12.13
CA PRO A 128 0.18 7.37 11.72
C PRO A 128 -0.67 6.56 10.74
N ILE A 129 -0.02 5.72 9.89
CA ILE A 129 -0.74 4.85 8.95
C ILE A 129 -1.42 3.71 9.70
N TYR A 130 -0.78 3.12 10.69
CA TYR A 130 -1.38 2.09 11.54
C TYR A 130 -2.56 2.64 12.34
N GLU A 131 -2.45 3.88 12.83
CA GLU A 131 -3.56 4.56 13.49
C GLU A 131 -4.75 4.78 12.54
N THR A 132 -4.48 5.12 11.27
CA THR A 132 -5.53 5.20 10.24
C THR A 132 -6.23 3.86 10.07
N VAL A 133 -5.47 2.75 10.00
CA VAL A 133 -6.04 1.40 9.89
C VAL A 133 -6.96 1.09 11.08
N ARG A 134 -6.50 1.37 12.32
CA ARG A 134 -7.32 1.16 13.54
C ARG A 134 -8.64 1.93 13.49
N LYS A 135 -8.59 3.21 13.09
CA LYS A 135 -9.77 4.06 12.98
C LYS A 135 -10.74 3.56 11.91
N VAL A 136 -10.23 3.26 10.72
CA VAL A 136 -11.06 2.69 9.64
C VAL A 136 -11.71 1.38 10.11
N LYS A 137 -10.93 0.50 10.75
CA LYS A 137 -11.45 -0.81 11.22
C LYS A 137 -12.55 -0.65 12.26
N ALA A 138 -12.48 0.36 13.12
CA ALA A 138 -13.50 0.64 14.13
C ALA A 138 -14.84 1.09 13.53
N ASP A 139 -14.81 1.82 12.42
CA ASP A 139 -15.98 2.42 11.78
C ASP A 139 -16.50 1.63 10.57
N LEU A 140 -15.74 0.60 10.11
CA LEU A 140 -16.06 -0.17 8.93
C LEU A 140 -17.19 -1.17 9.20
N ASP A 141 -18.12 -1.30 8.24
CA ASP A 141 -19.17 -2.33 8.29
C ASP A 141 -18.50 -3.71 8.46
N PRO A 142 -18.98 -4.56 9.42
CA PRO A 142 -18.42 -5.88 9.67
C PRO A 142 -18.40 -6.82 8.47
N ALA A 143 -19.23 -6.62 7.45
CA ALA A 143 -19.23 -7.41 6.23
C ALA A 143 -18.20 -6.94 5.20
N THR A 144 -17.66 -5.73 5.35
CA THR A 144 -16.67 -5.14 4.43
C THR A 144 -15.23 -5.54 4.85
N THR A 145 -14.42 -5.99 3.89
CA THR A 145 -13.00 -6.33 4.12
C THR A 145 -12.13 -5.07 4.10
N LEU A 146 -11.23 -4.92 5.06
CA LEU A 146 -10.21 -3.87 5.02
C LEU A 146 -8.93 -4.39 4.37
N ILE A 147 -8.54 -3.76 3.27
CA ILE A 147 -7.32 -4.08 2.52
C ILE A 147 -6.25 -3.05 2.86
N GLY A 148 -5.13 -3.52 3.43
CA GLY A 148 -3.88 -2.78 3.53
C GLY A 148 -3.05 -2.92 2.25
N PHE A 149 -1.99 -2.12 2.09
CA PHE A 149 -1.15 -2.25 0.92
C PHE A 149 0.25 -1.69 1.10
N ALA A 150 1.14 -2.07 0.19
CA ALA A 150 2.44 -1.45 -0.01
C ALA A 150 2.82 -1.42 -1.50
N GLY A 151 3.82 -0.64 -1.87
CA GLY A 151 4.48 -0.76 -3.17
C GLY A 151 5.36 -2.01 -3.21
N ALA A 152 5.33 -2.73 -4.32
CA ALA A 152 6.22 -3.87 -4.54
C ALA A 152 7.67 -3.42 -4.73
N PRO A 153 8.66 -4.27 -4.36
CA PRO A 153 10.07 -3.88 -4.29
C PRO A 153 10.63 -3.24 -5.56
N LEU A 154 10.35 -3.77 -6.74
CA LEU A 154 10.84 -3.21 -8.00
C LEU A 154 10.28 -1.81 -8.26
N THR A 155 8.98 -1.62 -8.05
CA THR A 155 8.34 -0.31 -8.22
C THR A 155 8.92 0.71 -7.25
N VAL A 156 9.06 0.35 -5.98
CA VAL A 156 9.63 1.23 -4.95
C VAL A 156 11.11 1.53 -5.26
N ALA A 157 11.91 0.52 -5.61
CA ALA A 157 13.32 0.70 -5.99
C ALA A 157 13.47 1.66 -7.19
N THR A 158 12.55 1.61 -8.17
CA THR A 158 12.58 2.52 -9.32
C THR A 158 12.43 3.98 -8.88
N TYR A 159 11.52 4.26 -7.96
CA TYR A 159 11.38 5.61 -7.39
C TYR A 159 12.60 6.00 -6.55
N MET A 160 13.13 5.10 -5.73
CA MET A 160 14.30 5.37 -4.87
C MET A 160 15.55 5.68 -5.69
N VAL A 161 15.80 4.92 -6.76
CA VAL A 161 16.97 5.05 -7.63
C VAL A 161 16.90 6.34 -8.45
N ALA A 162 15.80 6.59 -9.13
CA ALA A 162 15.62 7.75 -10.01
C ALA A 162 15.18 9.04 -9.27
N GLY A 163 14.71 8.92 -8.03
CA GLY A 163 14.11 10.02 -7.27
C GLY A 163 12.71 10.42 -7.74
N GLN A 164 12.16 9.72 -8.74
CA GLN A 164 10.87 10.00 -9.36
C GLN A 164 10.35 8.80 -10.16
N GLY A 165 9.11 8.89 -10.65
CA GLY A 165 8.60 7.91 -11.60
C GLY A 165 9.41 7.92 -12.90
N SER A 166 9.67 6.73 -13.46
CA SER A 166 10.42 6.57 -14.71
C SER A 166 9.58 5.77 -15.72
N ARG A 167 9.49 6.25 -16.97
CA ARG A 167 8.70 5.57 -18.02
C ARG A 167 9.38 4.31 -18.53
N ASP A 168 10.69 4.33 -18.67
CA ASP A 168 11.51 3.26 -19.25
C ASP A 168 12.38 2.55 -18.20
N GLN A 169 12.36 3.04 -16.95
CA GLN A 169 13.16 2.57 -15.81
C GLN A 169 14.66 2.50 -16.12
N SER A 170 15.16 3.40 -16.99
CA SER A 170 16.53 3.37 -17.50
C SER A 170 17.60 3.41 -16.40
N GLU A 171 17.43 4.29 -15.40
CA GLU A 171 18.33 4.39 -14.25
C GLU A 171 18.34 3.10 -13.42
N THR A 172 17.17 2.57 -13.12
CA THR A 172 17.01 1.33 -12.35
C THR A 172 17.62 0.14 -13.07
N ARG A 173 17.36 0.00 -14.38
CA ARG A 173 17.94 -1.05 -15.21
C ARG A 173 19.45 -0.93 -15.29
N ARG A 174 19.97 0.29 -15.50
CA ARG A 174 21.41 0.53 -15.52
C ARG A 174 22.07 0.13 -14.22
N LEU A 175 21.45 0.43 -13.07
CA LEU A 175 21.96 0.00 -11.78
C LEU A 175 21.88 -1.52 -11.61
N ALA A 176 20.74 -2.13 -11.93
CA ALA A 176 20.54 -3.58 -11.78
C ALA A 176 21.52 -4.42 -12.61
N TYR A 177 21.93 -3.93 -13.80
CA TYR A 177 22.92 -4.59 -14.64
C TYR A 177 24.36 -4.19 -14.33
N GLY A 178 24.60 -2.93 -13.96
CA GLY A 178 25.94 -2.38 -13.73
C GLY A 178 26.50 -2.68 -12.34
N ASP A 179 25.65 -2.69 -11.33
CA ASP A 179 25.96 -3.05 -9.95
C ASP A 179 24.81 -3.86 -9.31
N PRO A 180 24.70 -5.14 -9.69
CA PRO A 180 23.64 -6.00 -9.17
C PRO A 180 23.75 -6.26 -7.66
N ALA A 181 24.91 -6.07 -7.05
CA ALA A 181 25.08 -6.23 -5.61
C ALA A 181 24.44 -5.05 -4.86
N LEU A 182 24.68 -3.82 -5.29
CA LEU A 182 24.01 -2.64 -4.73
C LEU A 182 22.50 -2.71 -4.97
N PHE A 183 22.06 -3.10 -6.16
CA PHE A 183 20.64 -3.20 -6.45
C PHE A 183 19.96 -4.26 -5.57
N GLN A 184 20.62 -5.40 -5.32
CA GLN A 184 20.13 -6.41 -4.37
C GLN A 184 20.05 -5.86 -2.93
N ALA A 185 21.01 -5.04 -2.50
CA ALA A 185 20.97 -4.41 -1.19
C ALA A 185 19.78 -3.43 -1.05
N ILE A 186 19.48 -2.66 -2.12
CA ILE A 186 18.31 -1.77 -2.16
C ILE A 186 17.02 -2.58 -2.04
N ILE A 187 16.86 -3.63 -2.87
CA ILE A 187 15.69 -4.52 -2.83
C ILE A 187 15.55 -5.13 -1.43
N GLY A 188 16.61 -5.66 -0.83
CA GLY A 188 16.58 -6.27 0.49
C GLY A 188 16.18 -5.28 1.60
N ARG A 189 16.62 -4.02 1.52
CA ARG A 189 16.20 -2.98 2.46
C ARG A 189 14.70 -2.66 2.31
N ILE A 190 14.20 -2.60 1.08
CA ILE A 190 12.78 -2.40 0.79
C ILE A 190 11.95 -3.58 1.31
N GLU A 191 12.39 -4.83 1.04
CA GLU A 191 11.71 -6.04 1.54
C GLU A 191 11.53 -6.00 3.05
N GLN A 192 12.61 -5.73 3.80
CA GLN A 192 12.57 -5.70 5.26
C GLN A 192 11.53 -4.70 5.78
N VAL A 193 11.60 -3.45 5.31
CA VAL A 193 10.68 -2.41 5.76
C VAL A 193 9.25 -2.64 5.25
N THR A 194 9.09 -3.29 4.09
CA THR A 194 7.77 -3.66 3.57
C THR A 194 7.11 -4.74 4.43
N VAL A 195 7.88 -5.75 4.89
CA VAL A 195 7.38 -6.75 5.83
C VAL A 195 6.92 -6.09 7.13
N ASP A 196 7.76 -5.25 7.75
CA ASP A 196 7.41 -4.52 8.97
C ASP A 196 6.14 -3.67 8.75
N TYR A 197 6.06 -2.97 7.61
CA TYR A 197 4.93 -2.11 7.27
C TYR A 197 3.62 -2.87 7.06
N LEU A 198 3.64 -4.01 6.37
CA LEU A 198 2.45 -4.82 6.14
C LEU A 198 2.01 -5.56 7.41
N SER A 199 2.97 -6.10 8.18
CA SER A 199 2.67 -6.72 9.47
C SER A 199 2.01 -5.74 10.43
N GLY A 200 2.51 -4.51 10.53
CA GLY A 200 1.90 -3.48 11.35
C GLY A 200 0.49 -3.07 10.87
N GLN A 201 0.22 -3.09 9.56
CA GLN A 201 -1.14 -2.87 9.04
C GLN A 201 -2.09 -4.02 9.43
N ILE A 202 -1.63 -5.27 9.38
CA ILE A 202 -2.41 -6.45 9.80
C ILE A 202 -2.68 -6.39 11.30
N GLU A 203 -1.67 -6.13 12.13
CA GLU A 203 -1.83 -5.95 13.58
C GLU A 203 -2.79 -4.81 13.93
N ALA A 204 -2.81 -3.74 13.12
CA ALA A 204 -3.75 -2.63 13.28
C ALA A 204 -5.17 -2.95 12.81
N GLY A 205 -5.40 -4.06 12.08
CA GLY A 205 -6.73 -4.54 11.70
C GLY A 205 -6.99 -4.69 10.20
N ALA A 206 -5.99 -4.55 9.32
CA ALA A 206 -6.11 -4.94 7.92
C ALA A 206 -6.28 -6.46 7.81
N GLU A 207 -7.19 -6.91 6.95
CA GLU A 207 -7.61 -8.32 6.85
C GLU A 207 -7.06 -9.00 5.59
N ALA A 208 -6.65 -8.22 4.63
CA ALA A 208 -5.91 -8.62 3.46
C ALA A 208 -4.88 -7.54 3.13
N VAL A 209 -3.82 -7.89 2.42
CA VAL A 209 -2.82 -6.93 1.96
C VAL A 209 -2.54 -7.11 0.47
N GLN A 210 -2.26 -5.99 -0.21
CA GLN A 210 -1.98 -5.93 -1.63
C GLN A 210 -0.59 -5.31 -1.88
N LEU A 211 0.25 -6.01 -2.64
CA LEU A 211 1.48 -5.42 -3.20
C LEU A 211 1.20 -4.87 -4.60
N PHE A 212 1.50 -3.58 -4.81
CA PHE A 212 1.32 -2.93 -6.10
C PHE A 212 2.64 -2.84 -6.86
N ASP A 213 2.71 -3.49 -8.03
CA ASP A 213 3.84 -3.37 -8.95
C ASP A 213 3.38 -2.80 -10.31
N SER A 214 3.85 -1.59 -10.60
CA SER A 214 3.48 -0.88 -11.85
C SER A 214 4.35 -1.29 -13.05
N TRP A 215 5.52 -1.90 -12.82
CA TRP A 215 6.52 -2.11 -13.87
C TRP A 215 7.04 -3.54 -13.99
N ALA A 216 6.53 -4.47 -13.21
CA ALA A 216 6.91 -5.90 -13.25
C ALA A 216 6.89 -6.49 -14.66
N GLY A 217 5.82 -6.20 -15.43
CA GLY A 217 5.65 -6.71 -16.79
C GLY A 217 6.62 -6.16 -17.83
N SER A 218 7.49 -5.22 -17.47
CA SER A 218 8.49 -4.62 -18.38
C SER A 218 9.82 -5.36 -18.41
N LEU A 219 10.03 -6.37 -17.55
CA LEU A 219 11.29 -7.10 -17.41
C LEU A 219 11.34 -8.36 -18.27
N ALA A 220 12.57 -8.77 -18.68
CA ALA A 220 12.80 -10.08 -19.22
C ALA A 220 12.56 -11.18 -18.16
N PRO A 221 12.25 -12.44 -18.54
CA PRO A 221 11.87 -13.48 -17.59
C PRO A 221 12.86 -13.69 -16.43
N ALA A 222 14.17 -13.73 -16.70
CA ALA A 222 15.18 -13.92 -15.66
C ALA A 222 15.26 -12.74 -14.67
N GLU A 223 15.09 -11.52 -15.16
CA GLU A 223 15.07 -10.32 -14.34
C GLU A 223 13.76 -10.22 -13.54
N PHE A 224 12.63 -10.64 -14.14
CA PHE A 224 11.36 -10.74 -13.43
C PHE A 224 11.46 -11.72 -12.26
N GLU A 225 12.02 -12.92 -12.48
CA GLU A 225 12.23 -13.89 -11.42
C GLU A 225 13.06 -13.32 -10.28
N ARG A 226 14.16 -12.66 -10.61
CA ARG A 226 15.13 -12.15 -9.65
C ARG A 226 14.63 -10.92 -8.88
N TRP A 227 14.01 -9.96 -9.57
CA TRP A 227 13.73 -8.63 -9.01
C TRP A 227 12.27 -8.39 -8.64
N VAL A 228 11.37 -9.28 -9.09
CA VAL A 228 9.93 -9.19 -8.81
C VAL A 228 9.45 -10.42 -8.05
N PHE A 229 9.52 -11.60 -8.66
CA PHE A 229 8.91 -12.81 -8.11
C PHE A 229 9.56 -13.22 -6.77
N ALA A 230 10.88 -13.34 -6.73
CA ALA A 230 11.59 -13.80 -5.55
C ALA A 230 11.40 -12.84 -4.34
N PRO A 231 11.58 -11.48 -4.48
CA PRO A 231 11.31 -10.57 -3.36
C PRO A 231 9.86 -10.56 -2.92
N THR A 232 8.91 -10.57 -3.86
CA THR A 232 7.47 -10.61 -3.54
C THR A 232 7.09 -11.89 -2.79
N SER A 233 7.64 -13.03 -3.21
CA SER A 233 7.42 -14.32 -2.53
C SER A 233 7.95 -14.33 -1.10
N ARG A 234 9.12 -13.73 -0.86
CA ARG A 234 9.67 -13.63 0.51
C ARG A 234 8.82 -12.72 1.41
N ILE A 235 8.35 -11.58 0.88
CA ILE A 235 7.42 -10.72 1.62
C ILE A 235 6.13 -11.47 1.93
N ALA A 236 5.53 -12.14 0.93
CA ALA A 236 4.28 -12.87 1.11
C ALA A 236 4.42 -13.99 2.16
N ALA A 237 5.53 -14.72 2.15
CA ALA A 237 5.81 -15.75 3.15
C ALA A 237 5.94 -15.16 4.57
N ALA A 238 6.70 -14.05 4.71
CA ALA A 238 6.94 -13.43 6.02
C ALA A 238 5.69 -12.75 6.63
N VAL A 239 4.77 -12.27 5.78
CA VAL A 239 3.54 -11.58 6.23
C VAL A 239 2.38 -12.56 6.42
N GLY A 240 2.42 -13.74 5.77
CA GLY A 240 1.37 -14.76 5.85
C GLY A 240 1.52 -15.74 7.00
N GLU A 241 2.60 -15.66 7.80
CA GLU A 241 2.83 -16.42 9.01
C GLU A 241 2.20 -15.72 10.23
#